data_fbb9743757ec9bf03a827b08d190b434
#
_entry.id   fbb9743757ec9bf03a827b08d190b434
#
_cell.length_a   1.000
_cell.length_b   1.000
_cell.length_c   1.000
_cell.angle_alpha   90.00
_cell.angle_beta   90.00
_cell.angle_gamma   90.00
#
_symmetry.space_group_name_H-M   'P 1'
#
loop_
_entity.id
_entity.type
_entity.pdbx_description
1 polymer ?
#
loop_
_entity_poly.entity_id
_entity_poly.type
_entity_poly.pdbx_seq_one_letter_code
_entity_poly.pdbx_strand_id
1 'polypeptide(L)'
;VSAELEKTPEEGFNIQLMFDTDPDRRTELVNAIDLTISEMQKTGPSAENVQKVKEFMTKQHADELKKNDYMLNTLNNQYRFGVDFVTNYEQYVNNLSIDSLKKFAKNLFSQGNRIEVSLSSGK
;
A
#
# COMPACT_ATOMS: atom_id res chain seq x y z
N VAL A 1 -3.02 -2.11 8.31
CA VAL A 1 -2.69 -2.36 6.89
C VAL A 1 -1.26 -1.95 6.64
N SER A 2 -0.48 -2.83 6.06
CA SER A 2 0.88 -2.55 5.60
C SER A 2 1.01 -2.92 4.12
N ALA A 3 1.94 -2.29 3.44
CA ALA A 3 2.29 -2.59 2.08
C ALA A 3 3.81 -2.59 1.94
N GLU A 4 4.34 -3.54 1.22
CA GLU A 4 5.77 -3.71 1.03
C GLU A 4 6.09 -3.98 -0.44
N LEU A 5 7.13 -3.31 -0.91
CA LEU A 5 7.70 -3.54 -2.23
C LEU A 5 8.99 -4.35 -2.07
N GLU A 6 8.98 -5.59 -2.52
CA GLU A 6 10.16 -6.44 -2.57
C GLU A 6 10.89 -6.26 -3.89
N LYS A 7 12.22 -6.23 -3.84
CA LYS A 7 13.08 -6.09 -5.01
C LYS A 7 13.95 -7.31 -5.27
N THR A 8 14.08 -8.19 -4.29
CA THR A 8 14.93 -9.38 -4.33
C THR A 8 14.28 -10.55 -3.60
N PRO A 9 14.38 -11.79 -4.14
CA PRO A 9 15.07 -12.19 -5.38
C PRO A 9 14.32 -11.77 -6.66
N GLU A 10 13.01 -11.52 -6.56
CA GLU A 10 12.14 -11.08 -7.65
C GLU A 10 11.35 -9.85 -7.22
N GLU A 11 10.94 -9.03 -8.18
CA GLU A 11 10.10 -7.88 -7.87
C GLU A 11 8.71 -8.34 -7.46
N GLY A 12 8.29 -7.91 -6.28
CA GLY A 12 7.00 -8.25 -5.71
C GLY A 12 6.36 -7.08 -4.96
N PHE A 13 5.04 -7.11 -4.85
CA PHE A 13 4.29 -6.17 -4.03
C PHE A 13 3.34 -6.96 -3.13
N ASN A 14 3.45 -6.72 -1.84
CA ASN A 14 2.66 -7.39 -0.82
C ASN A 14 1.78 -6.38 -0.06
N ILE A 15 0.49 -6.70 0.11
CA ILE A 15 -0.39 -5.97 1.02
C ILE A 15 -0.84 -6.94 2.11
N GLN A 16 -0.60 -6.56 3.35
CA GLN A 16 -1.04 -7.31 4.51
C GLN A 16 -2.11 -6.52 5.28
N LEU A 17 -3.26 -7.18 5.50
CA LEU A 17 -4.30 -6.70 6.40
C LEU A 17 -4.32 -7.61 7.63
N MET A 18 -4.06 -7.04 8.79
CA MET A 18 -4.09 -7.76 10.06
C MET A 18 -5.10 -7.06 10.98
N PHE A 19 -5.92 -7.85 11.65
CA PHE A 19 -6.90 -7.36 12.62
C PHE A 19 -7.24 -8.44 13.64
N ASP A 20 -7.59 -8.02 14.83
CA ASP A 20 -8.13 -8.87 15.88
C ASP A 20 -9.64 -8.67 15.96
N THR A 21 -10.37 -9.75 16.19
CA THR A 21 -11.84 -9.70 16.26
C THR A 21 -12.37 -10.87 17.08
N ASP A 22 -13.59 -10.74 17.57
CA ASP A 22 -14.32 -11.86 18.11
C ASP A 22 -14.57 -12.93 17.03
N PRO A 23 -14.48 -14.21 17.34
CA PRO A 23 -14.66 -15.30 16.38
C PRO A 23 -15.95 -15.19 15.56
N ASP A 24 -17.03 -14.77 16.21
CA ASP A 24 -18.37 -14.65 15.60
C ASP A 24 -18.44 -13.54 14.54
N ARG A 25 -17.56 -12.53 14.61
CA ARG A 25 -17.51 -11.38 13.68
C ARG A 25 -16.52 -11.56 12.54
N ARG A 26 -15.70 -12.61 12.57
CA ARG A 26 -14.67 -12.85 11.57
C ARG A 26 -15.22 -12.80 10.14
N THR A 27 -16.27 -13.56 9.88
CA THR A 27 -16.86 -13.66 8.53
C THR A 27 -17.40 -12.31 8.05
N GLU A 28 -18.03 -11.53 8.94
CA GLU A 28 -18.49 -10.18 8.63
C GLU A 28 -17.34 -9.28 8.17
N LEU A 29 -16.23 -9.28 8.91
CA LEU A 29 -15.10 -8.43 8.62
C LEU A 29 -14.35 -8.85 7.34
N VAL A 30 -14.18 -10.16 7.11
CA VAL A 30 -13.60 -10.67 5.86
C VAL A 30 -14.44 -10.24 4.66
N ASN A 31 -15.76 -10.38 4.75
CA ASN A 31 -16.66 -9.93 3.69
C ASN A 31 -16.60 -8.41 3.47
N ALA A 32 -16.47 -7.61 4.52
CA ALA A 32 -16.29 -6.16 4.39
C ALA A 32 -15.00 -5.78 3.68
N ILE A 33 -13.91 -6.51 3.94
CA ILE A 33 -12.63 -6.35 3.22
C ILE A 33 -12.83 -6.68 1.73
N ASP A 34 -13.47 -7.79 1.41
CA ASP A 34 -13.71 -8.21 0.03
C ASP A 34 -14.58 -7.22 -0.74
N LEU A 35 -15.60 -6.68 -0.11
CA LEU A 35 -16.41 -5.61 -0.68
C LEU A 35 -15.58 -4.35 -0.94
N THR A 36 -14.76 -3.93 0.02
CA THR A 36 -13.89 -2.76 -0.12
C THR A 36 -12.88 -2.93 -1.28
N ILE A 37 -12.27 -4.11 -1.39
CA ILE A 37 -11.37 -4.44 -2.51
C ILE A 37 -12.14 -4.38 -3.84
N SER A 38 -13.32 -4.97 -3.90
CA SER A 38 -14.17 -4.94 -5.10
C SER A 38 -14.57 -3.51 -5.50
N GLU A 39 -14.91 -2.67 -4.53
CA GLU A 39 -15.22 -1.26 -4.78
C GLU A 39 -13.99 -0.49 -5.29
N MET A 40 -12.82 -0.73 -4.67
CA MET A 40 -11.57 -0.12 -5.12
C MET A 40 -11.25 -0.48 -6.57
N GLN A 41 -11.50 -1.73 -6.99
CA GLN A 41 -11.31 -2.17 -8.37
C GLN A 41 -12.34 -1.56 -9.34
N LYS A 42 -13.57 -1.29 -8.90
CA LYS A 42 -14.66 -0.78 -9.74
C LYS A 42 -14.63 0.73 -9.88
N THR A 43 -14.54 1.42 -8.77
CA THR A 43 -14.69 2.89 -8.71
C THR A 43 -13.38 3.61 -8.39
N GLY A 44 -12.42 2.92 -7.76
CA GLY A 44 -11.23 3.55 -7.17
C GLY A 44 -11.54 4.22 -5.84
N PRO A 45 -10.56 4.89 -5.22
CA PRO A 45 -10.72 5.63 -3.98
C PRO A 45 -11.51 6.91 -4.21
N SER A 46 -12.10 7.49 -3.15
CA SER A 46 -12.72 8.81 -3.23
C SER A 46 -11.69 9.91 -3.51
N ALA A 47 -12.12 10.98 -4.18
CA ALA A 47 -11.25 12.14 -4.44
C ALA A 47 -10.71 12.76 -3.15
N GLU A 48 -11.52 12.80 -2.09
CA GLU A 48 -11.14 13.29 -0.77
C GLU A 48 -9.99 12.44 -0.19
N ASN A 49 -10.09 11.11 -0.27
CA ASN A 49 -9.06 10.22 0.23
C ASN A 49 -7.75 10.36 -0.57
N VAL A 50 -7.83 10.50 -1.89
CA VAL A 50 -6.64 10.76 -2.73
C VAL A 50 -5.96 12.05 -2.31
N GLN A 51 -6.72 13.12 -2.09
CA GLN A 51 -6.18 14.40 -1.67
C GLN A 51 -5.50 14.31 -0.28
N LYS A 52 -6.17 13.69 0.69
CA LYS A 52 -5.60 13.49 2.04
C LYS A 52 -4.28 12.69 1.99
N VAL A 53 -4.23 11.65 1.16
CA VAL A 53 -3.01 10.85 1.00
C VAL A 53 -1.88 11.67 0.38
N LYS A 54 -2.16 12.47 -0.66
CA LYS A 54 -1.15 13.36 -1.26
C LYS A 54 -0.57 14.33 -0.24
N GLU A 55 -1.41 15.01 0.52
CA GLU A 55 -0.99 15.94 1.55
C GLU A 55 -0.14 15.26 2.64
N PHE A 56 -0.59 14.08 3.09
CA PHE A 56 0.16 13.28 4.05
C PHE A 56 1.53 12.88 3.50
N MET A 57 1.59 12.33 2.29
CA MET A 57 2.84 11.86 1.66
C MET A 57 3.83 13.02 1.45
N THR A 58 3.36 14.18 0.98
CA THR A 58 4.21 15.36 0.79
C THR A 58 4.80 15.85 2.11
N LYS A 59 3.94 15.95 3.15
CA LYS A 59 4.41 16.36 4.49
C LYS A 59 5.38 15.35 5.09
N GLN A 60 5.05 14.07 5.01
CA GLN A 60 5.92 13.02 5.51
C GLN A 60 7.28 13.04 4.82
N HIS A 61 7.32 13.16 3.50
CA HIS A 61 8.57 13.21 2.75
C HIS A 61 9.45 14.39 3.19
N ALA A 62 8.87 15.58 3.35
CA ALA A 62 9.60 16.75 3.84
C ALA A 62 10.21 16.54 5.25
N ASP A 63 9.55 15.76 6.11
CA ASP A 63 10.07 15.41 7.42
C ASP A 63 11.11 14.29 7.36
N GLU A 64 10.94 13.32 6.47
CA GLU A 64 11.91 12.22 6.27
C GLU A 64 13.23 12.72 5.69
N LEU A 65 13.23 13.72 4.81
CA LEU A 65 14.45 14.33 4.24
C LEU A 65 15.37 14.95 5.31
N LYS A 66 14.87 15.21 6.51
CA LYS A 66 15.67 15.72 7.65
C LYS A 66 16.37 14.61 8.44
N LYS A 67 16.08 13.35 8.14
CA LYS A 67 16.58 12.18 8.89
C LYS A 67 17.74 11.52 8.14
N ASN A 68 18.85 11.31 8.83
CA ASN A 68 20.03 10.66 8.25
C ASN A 68 19.72 9.23 7.79
N ASP A 69 18.95 8.48 8.56
CA ASP A 69 18.60 7.09 8.23
C ASP A 69 17.79 6.99 6.94
N TYR A 70 16.88 7.93 6.72
CA TYR A 70 16.13 8.01 5.49
C TYR A 70 17.04 8.27 4.28
N MET A 71 17.95 9.22 4.41
CA MET A 71 18.92 9.54 3.34
C MET A 71 19.86 8.36 3.06
N LEU A 72 20.32 7.67 4.10
CA LEU A 72 21.17 6.50 3.95
C LEU A 72 20.42 5.35 3.23
N ASN A 73 19.17 5.10 3.61
CA ASN A 73 18.34 4.07 3.00
C ASN A 73 18.01 4.39 1.53
N THR A 74 17.71 5.64 1.20
CA THR A 74 17.45 6.07 -0.18
C THR A 74 18.67 5.93 -1.06
N LEU A 75 19.86 6.32 -0.58
CA LEU A 75 21.12 6.13 -1.29
C LEU A 75 21.41 4.63 -1.50
N ASN A 76 21.23 3.82 -0.46
CA ASN A 76 21.41 2.37 -0.57
C ASN A 76 20.47 1.75 -1.64
N ASN A 77 19.21 2.15 -1.65
CA ASN A 77 18.25 1.69 -2.66
C ASN A 77 18.63 2.14 -4.07
N GLN A 78 19.11 3.38 -4.22
CA GLN A 78 19.57 3.89 -5.51
C GLN A 78 20.78 3.11 -6.03
N TYR A 79 21.78 2.86 -5.19
CA TYR A 79 22.96 2.11 -5.61
C TYR A 79 22.71 0.62 -5.84
N ARG A 80 21.84 -0.01 -5.06
CA ARG A 80 21.56 -1.45 -5.18
C ARG A 80 20.55 -1.79 -6.28
N PHE A 81 19.55 -0.94 -6.47
CA PHE A 81 18.39 -1.24 -7.31
C PHE A 81 18.17 -0.24 -8.44
N GLY A 82 18.95 0.86 -8.49
CA GLY A 82 18.75 1.91 -9.47
C GLY A 82 17.47 2.73 -9.27
N VAL A 83 16.85 2.66 -8.08
CA VAL A 83 15.58 3.34 -7.79
C VAL A 83 15.83 4.60 -7.00
N ASP A 84 15.44 5.74 -7.57
CA ASP A 84 15.51 7.04 -6.92
C ASP A 84 14.16 7.39 -6.29
N PHE A 85 14.12 7.41 -4.96
CA PHE A 85 12.93 7.76 -4.19
C PHE A 85 12.88 9.24 -3.75
N VAL A 86 13.85 10.06 -4.13
CA VAL A 86 13.94 11.46 -3.72
C VAL A 86 13.65 12.42 -4.87
N THR A 87 14.31 12.20 -6.00
CA THR A 87 14.16 13.08 -7.16
C THR A 87 12.74 12.97 -7.73
N ASN A 88 12.09 14.10 -7.94
CA ASN A 88 10.72 14.17 -8.47
C ASN A 88 9.64 13.52 -7.59
N TYR A 89 9.90 13.23 -6.31
CA TYR A 89 8.91 12.62 -5.41
C TYR A 89 7.58 13.36 -5.41
N GLU A 90 7.60 14.69 -5.25
CA GLU A 90 6.39 15.51 -5.25
C GLU A 90 5.63 15.43 -6.58
N GLN A 91 6.36 15.34 -7.71
CA GLN A 91 5.72 15.15 -9.01
C GLN A 91 5.01 13.81 -9.10
N TYR A 92 5.62 12.73 -8.60
CA TYR A 92 4.97 11.41 -8.55
C TYR A 92 3.72 11.44 -7.66
N VAL A 93 3.81 12.06 -6.47
CA VAL A 93 2.66 12.20 -5.58
C VAL A 93 1.54 13.01 -6.24
N ASN A 94 1.87 14.13 -6.88
CA ASN A 94 0.88 14.97 -7.56
C ASN A 94 0.21 14.26 -8.75
N ASN A 95 0.91 13.37 -9.42
CA ASN A 95 0.38 12.58 -10.53
C ASN A 95 -0.51 11.41 -10.10
N LEU A 96 -0.61 11.08 -8.80
CA LEU A 96 -1.56 10.09 -8.33
C LEU A 96 -2.98 10.52 -8.69
N SER A 97 -3.74 9.62 -9.29
CA SER A 97 -5.12 9.86 -9.69
C SER A 97 -6.01 8.67 -9.30
N ILE A 98 -7.31 8.91 -9.23
CA ILE A 98 -8.29 7.85 -8.99
C ILE A 98 -8.12 6.73 -10.03
N ASP A 99 -7.96 7.09 -11.30
CA ASP A 99 -7.82 6.12 -12.38
C ASP A 99 -6.52 5.30 -12.28
N SER A 100 -5.39 5.92 -11.92
CA SER A 100 -4.13 5.21 -11.74
C SER A 100 -4.20 4.22 -10.56
N LEU A 101 -4.81 4.63 -9.45
CA LEU A 101 -4.99 3.78 -8.28
C LEU A 101 -5.99 2.64 -8.53
N LYS A 102 -7.08 2.93 -9.23
CA LYS A 102 -8.04 1.91 -9.69
C LYS A 102 -7.39 0.88 -10.61
N LYS A 103 -6.59 1.32 -11.58
CA LYS A 103 -5.85 0.44 -12.49
C LYS A 103 -4.86 -0.44 -11.72
N PHE A 104 -4.14 0.15 -10.76
CA PHE A 104 -3.22 -0.58 -9.91
C PHE A 104 -3.96 -1.64 -9.08
N ALA A 105 -5.07 -1.29 -8.42
CA ALA A 105 -5.89 -2.23 -7.66
C ALA A 105 -6.40 -3.39 -8.53
N LYS A 106 -6.88 -3.10 -9.75
CA LYS A 106 -7.28 -4.15 -10.68
C LYS A 106 -6.14 -5.12 -10.99
N ASN A 107 -4.96 -4.59 -11.33
CA ASN A 107 -3.81 -5.41 -11.67
C ASN A 107 -3.36 -6.27 -10.48
N LEU A 108 -3.30 -5.67 -9.29
CA LEU A 108 -2.86 -6.35 -8.08
C LEU A 108 -3.80 -7.50 -7.69
N PHE A 109 -5.08 -7.21 -7.55
CA PHE A 109 -6.05 -8.19 -7.06
C PHE A 109 -6.54 -9.19 -8.13
N SER A 110 -6.24 -8.97 -9.41
CA SER A 110 -6.54 -9.94 -10.47
C SER A 110 -5.53 -11.09 -10.56
N GLN A 111 -4.39 -11.00 -9.87
CA GLN A 111 -3.36 -12.04 -9.89
C GLN A 111 -3.74 -13.30 -9.10
N GLY A 112 -4.76 -13.23 -8.24
CA GLY A 112 -5.26 -14.39 -7.51
C GLY A 112 -4.38 -14.87 -6.35
N ASN A 113 -3.33 -14.15 -6.02
CA ASN A 113 -2.36 -14.51 -4.96
C ASN A 113 -2.87 -14.04 -3.59
N ARG A 114 -4.05 -14.52 -3.17
CA ARG A 114 -4.61 -14.22 -1.86
C ARG A 114 -4.36 -15.36 -0.89
N ILE A 115 -3.84 -15.02 0.30
CA ILE A 115 -3.68 -15.95 1.41
C ILE A 115 -4.49 -15.40 2.59
N GLU A 116 -5.31 -16.24 3.21
CA GLU A 116 -6.04 -15.92 4.42
C GLU A 116 -5.59 -16.87 5.54
N VAL A 117 -5.09 -16.28 6.62
CA VAL A 117 -4.68 -17.02 7.82
C VAL A 117 -5.50 -16.56 9.00
N SER A 118 -6.07 -17.51 9.74
CA SER A 118 -6.84 -17.25 10.95
C SER A 118 -6.27 -18.04 12.10
N LEU A 119 -6.03 -17.36 13.21
CA LEU A 119 -5.65 -17.98 14.49
C LEU A 119 -6.81 -17.83 15.46
N SER A 120 -7.33 -18.93 15.98
CA SER A 120 -8.34 -18.93 17.04
C SER A 120 -7.82 -19.69 18.25
N SER A 121 -8.22 -19.27 19.46
CA SER A 121 -8.01 -20.08 20.66
C SER A 121 -8.79 -21.37 20.48
N GLY A 122 -8.10 -22.49 20.42
CA GLY A 122 -8.74 -23.81 20.46
C GLY A 122 -9.60 -23.93 21.73
N LYS A 123 -10.81 -24.43 21.57
CA LYS A 123 -11.58 -24.96 22.72
C LYS A 123 -11.02 -26.30 23.09
#